data_efae5137bd40075a2681fdef81978f2a
#
_entry.id   efae5137bd40075a2681fdef81978f2a
#
_cell.length_a   1.000
_cell.length_b   1.000
_cell.length_c   1.000
_cell.angle_alpha   90.00
_cell.angle_beta   90.00
_cell.angle_gamma   90.00
#
_symmetry.space_group_name_H-M   'P 1'
#
loop_
_entity.id
_entity.type
_entity.pdbx_description
1 polymer ?
#
loop_
_entity_poly.entity_id
_entity_poly.type
_entity_poly.pdbx_seq_one_letter_code
_entity_poly.pdbx_strand_id
1 'polypeptide(L)'
;MERTKGLKEYIQTKEYRESLGLSGQVTETYTMLAQGEYNRNYTFTHPITGQKLVLRINFGSQMHLKDQILYEYRALKLLENSGRTPKAIYADGSCKNLPYGVMVMEFLPGHSLDYKTELFSAAGCLADIHSVKMPETHSLIQPKEPLKAILEECEAMVKTYMESELGDEQKKRRIRSLLDQGWKAVESLETDIPYHCCINTELNSTNFLVNDRNVDGRRINENSVGEKTGDCIKDNEKKAYLVDWEKPLYGDPAQDLGHFLAPTTTFWKTDVILDQDRIDAFLDTYIEKVNGRFDTTGLKERTYIYIPVTCLRGIIWCAMAWVQYQQ
;
A
#
# COMPACT_ATOMS: atom_id res chain seq x y z
N MET A 1 24.39 -1.86 -13.86
CA MET A 1 24.37 -0.38 -13.98
C MET A 1 24.04 0.19 -12.60
N GLU A 2 24.82 1.11 -12.10
CA GLU A 2 24.62 1.66 -10.75
C GLU A 2 23.37 2.55 -10.75
N ARG A 3 22.27 2.08 -10.16
CA ARG A 3 20.93 2.71 -10.13
C ARG A 3 20.87 4.10 -9.46
N THR A 4 22.03 4.71 -9.13
CA THR A 4 22.16 6.02 -8.47
C THR A 4 23.17 6.93 -9.15
N LYS A 5 23.65 6.52 -10.34
CA LYS A 5 24.55 7.37 -11.13
C LYS A 5 23.83 8.68 -11.48
N GLY A 6 24.44 9.81 -11.16
CA GLY A 6 23.87 11.15 -11.39
C GLY A 6 23.09 11.73 -10.20
N LEU A 7 22.85 10.95 -9.12
CA LEU A 7 22.11 11.46 -7.94
C LEU A 7 22.86 12.62 -7.25
N LYS A 8 24.19 12.53 -7.15
CA LYS A 8 25.03 13.56 -6.51
C LYS A 8 24.94 14.90 -7.27
N GLU A 9 24.89 14.82 -8.58
CA GLU A 9 24.73 15.95 -9.47
C GLU A 9 23.30 16.49 -9.38
N TYR A 10 22.31 15.60 -9.37
CA TYR A 10 20.89 15.97 -9.29
C TYR A 10 20.56 16.78 -8.05
N ILE A 11 20.98 16.34 -6.85
CA ILE A 11 20.69 17.04 -5.58
C ILE A 11 21.40 18.41 -5.48
N GLN A 12 22.32 18.73 -6.40
CA GLN A 12 22.99 20.02 -6.50
C GLN A 12 22.32 20.96 -7.50
N THR A 13 21.34 20.44 -8.29
CA THR A 13 20.65 21.29 -9.28
C THR A 13 19.88 22.40 -8.59
N LYS A 14 19.83 23.55 -9.25
CA LYS A 14 19.14 24.73 -8.75
C LYS A 14 17.65 24.44 -8.51
N GLU A 15 17.01 23.76 -9.46
CA GLU A 15 15.60 23.41 -9.42
C GLU A 15 15.25 22.57 -8.18
N TYR A 16 16.03 21.53 -7.91
CA TYR A 16 15.81 20.67 -6.74
C TYR A 16 15.97 21.44 -5.43
N ARG A 17 17.05 22.22 -5.32
CA ARG A 17 17.38 22.96 -4.09
C ARG A 17 16.37 24.07 -3.78
N GLU A 18 16.00 24.87 -4.79
CA GLU A 18 15.01 25.94 -4.63
C GLU A 18 13.62 25.40 -4.28
N SER A 19 13.20 24.29 -4.92
CA SER A 19 11.90 23.66 -4.66
C SER A 19 11.74 23.15 -3.22
N LEU A 20 12.86 22.84 -2.57
CA LEU A 20 12.88 22.40 -1.16
C LEU A 20 13.30 23.50 -0.18
N GLY A 21 13.64 24.70 -0.66
CA GLY A 21 14.17 25.77 0.19
C GLY A 21 15.56 25.45 0.76
N LEU A 22 16.36 24.62 0.08
CA LEU A 22 17.71 24.27 0.49
C LEU A 22 18.71 25.35 0.07
N SER A 23 19.82 25.50 0.81
CA SER A 23 20.91 26.40 0.44
C SER A 23 21.61 25.94 -0.85
N GLY A 24 22.39 26.83 -1.50
CA GLY A 24 23.15 26.49 -2.71
C GLY A 24 24.23 25.42 -2.50
N GLN A 25 24.69 25.20 -1.26
CA GLN A 25 25.66 24.14 -0.93
C GLN A 25 24.94 22.96 -0.30
N VAL A 26 25.34 21.73 -0.68
CA VAL A 26 24.87 20.49 -0.07
C VAL A 26 25.53 20.31 1.29
N THR A 27 24.79 20.48 2.37
CA THR A 27 25.24 20.29 3.74
C THR A 27 24.58 19.09 4.40
N GLU A 28 23.47 18.61 3.84
CA GLU A 28 22.71 17.45 4.27
C GLU A 28 23.33 16.14 3.77
N THR A 29 23.19 15.08 4.56
CA THR A 29 23.65 13.73 4.21
C THR A 29 22.48 12.85 3.81
N TYR A 30 22.58 12.23 2.64
CA TYR A 30 21.59 11.27 2.14
C TYR A 30 22.02 9.84 2.51
N THR A 31 21.25 9.19 3.37
CA THR A 31 21.50 7.81 3.82
C THR A 31 20.47 6.87 3.22
N MET A 32 20.90 5.78 2.60
CA MET A 32 19.99 4.79 2.03
C MET A 32 19.08 4.22 3.12
N LEU A 33 17.76 4.29 2.92
CA LEU A 33 16.74 3.77 3.83
C LEU A 33 16.28 2.37 3.41
N ALA A 34 15.89 2.22 2.15
CA ALA A 34 15.35 0.96 1.63
C ALA A 34 15.46 0.93 0.09
N GLN A 35 15.44 -0.29 -0.45
CA GLN A 35 15.36 -0.53 -1.88
C GLN A 35 14.30 -1.60 -2.14
N GLY A 36 13.31 -1.25 -2.97
CA GLY A 36 12.35 -2.16 -3.56
C GLY A 36 12.72 -2.54 -4.99
N GLU A 37 11.77 -3.13 -5.70
CA GLU A 37 11.95 -3.53 -7.10
C GLU A 37 12.04 -2.31 -8.03
N TYR A 38 11.16 -1.34 -7.86
CA TYR A 38 11.02 -0.16 -8.71
C TYR A 38 11.52 1.13 -8.08
N ASN A 39 11.79 1.14 -6.77
CA ASN A 39 12.16 2.35 -6.04
C ASN A 39 13.39 2.16 -5.15
N ARG A 40 14.14 3.24 -4.96
CA ARG A 40 15.15 3.37 -3.92
C ARG A 40 14.88 4.61 -3.10
N ASN A 41 14.88 4.45 -1.78
CA ASN A 41 14.58 5.50 -0.82
C ASN A 41 15.83 5.89 -0.04
N TYR A 42 16.06 7.19 0.12
CA TYR A 42 17.08 7.76 0.98
C TYR A 42 16.42 8.66 2.03
N THR A 43 17.00 8.73 3.22
CA THR A 43 16.62 9.75 4.22
C THR A 43 17.65 10.85 4.26
N PHE A 44 17.20 12.07 4.53
CA PHE A 44 18.03 13.20 4.88
C PHE A 44 17.30 14.10 5.88
N THR A 45 18.07 14.91 6.63
CA THR A 45 17.51 15.94 7.49
C THR A 45 17.62 17.26 6.79
N HIS A 46 16.52 17.98 6.65
CA HIS A 46 16.47 19.30 6.06
C HIS A 46 17.29 20.27 6.92
N PRO A 47 18.35 20.91 6.39
CA PRO A 47 19.33 21.64 7.20
C PRO A 47 18.75 22.90 7.89
N ILE A 48 17.67 23.46 7.35
CA ILE A 48 17.03 24.68 7.89
C ILE A 48 15.91 24.34 8.86
N THR A 49 14.99 23.41 8.48
CA THR A 49 13.81 23.09 9.27
C THR A 49 14.03 22.00 10.31
N GLY A 50 15.12 21.21 10.18
CA GLY A 50 15.37 20.03 11.02
C GLY A 50 14.45 18.84 10.70
N GLN A 51 13.53 18.96 9.74
CA GLN A 51 12.60 17.91 9.38
C GLN A 51 13.33 16.76 8.70
N LYS A 52 13.05 15.52 9.11
CA LYS A 52 13.52 14.32 8.43
C LYS A 52 12.64 14.02 7.23
N LEU A 53 13.25 13.84 6.06
CA LEU A 53 12.58 13.65 4.79
C LEU A 53 13.06 12.35 4.11
N VAL A 54 12.25 11.88 3.16
CA VAL A 54 12.58 10.75 2.28
C VAL A 54 12.70 11.26 0.86
N LEU A 55 13.84 10.97 0.22
CA LEU A 55 14.05 11.10 -1.21
C LEU A 55 13.84 9.74 -1.86
N ARG A 56 12.80 9.62 -2.70
CA ARG A 56 12.48 8.42 -3.50
C ARG A 56 12.96 8.60 -4.93
N ILE A 57 13.66 7.59 -5.45
CA ILE A 57 14.06 7.49 -6.86
C ILE A 57 13.29 6.33 -7.46
N ASN A 58 12.53 6.58 -8.51
CA ASN A 58 11.70 5.60 -9.19
C ASN A 58 12.34 5.16 -10.51
N PHE A 59 12.57 3.85 -10.66
CA PHE A 59 13.25 3.24 -11.82
C PHE A 59 12.28 2.59 -12.82
N GLY A 60 11.01 2.45 -12.45
CA GLY A 60 10.03 1.75 -13.27
C GLY A 60 8.63 1.82 -12.71
N SER A 61 7.72 1.10 -13.35
CA SER A 61 6.31 1.08 -13.00
C SER A 61 5.73 -0.32 -13.16
N GLN A 62 5.18 -0.87 -12.09
CA GLN A 62 4.40 -2.08 -12.14
C GLN A 62 3.09 -1.88 -12.94
N MET A 63 2.56 -0.66 -12.91
CA MET A 63 1.36 -0.27 -13.67
C MET A 63 1.66 0.13 -15.13
N HIS A 64 2.91 0.01 -15.57
CA HIS A 64 3.37 0.44 -16.90
C HIS A 64 3.08 1.92 -17.23
N LEU A 65 3.05 2.78 -16.21
CA LEU A 65 2.85 4.21 -16.37
C LEU A 65 4.14 4.91 -16.82
N LYS A 66 4.01 5.88 -17.72
CA LYS A 66 5.15 6.72 -18.13
C LYS A 66 5.63 7.65 -17.01
N ASP A 67 4.68 8.14 -16.21
CA ASP A 67 4.90 9.13 -15.15
C ASP A 67 4.58 8.55 -13.78
N GLN A 68 5.14 7.38 -13.46
CA GLN A 68 4.88 6.66 -12.20
C GLN A 68 5.07 7.55 -10.98
N ILE A 69 6.17 8.30 -10.91
CA ILE A 69 6.47 9.12 -9.73
C ILE A 69 5.47 10.27 -9.56
N LEU A 70 5.00 10.86 -10.65
CA LEU A 70 4.00 11.93 -10.61
C LEU A 70 2.60 11.37 -10.28
N TYR A 71 2.32 10.13 -10.67
CA TYR A 71 1.08 9.45 -10.33
C TYR A 71 1.00 9.21 -8.81
N GLU A 72 2.05 8.66 -8.21
CA GLU A 72 2.17 8.47 -6.77
C GLU A 72 2.12 9.81 -6.01
N TYR A 73 2.86 10.82 -6.48
CA TYR A 73 2.83 12.16 -5.90
C TYR A 73 1.42 12.75 -5.84
N ARG A 74 0.67 12.65 -6.93
CA ARG A 74 -0.72 13.17 -6.99
C ARG A 74 -1.64 12.40 -6.05
N ALA A 75 -1.50 11.09 -5.94
CA ALA A 75 -2.27 10.28 -4.98
C ALA A 75 -1.98 10.71 -3.53
N LEU A 76 -0.70 10.88 -3.16
CA LEU A 76 -0.33 11.38 -1.83
C LEU A 76 -0.88 12.78 -1.55
N LYS A 77 -0.87 13.67 -2.57
CA LYS A 77 -1.48 15.01 -2.43
C LYS A 77 -2.99 14.95 -2.19
N LEU A 78 -3.71 14.05 -2.84
CA LEU A 78 -5.14 13.82 -2.61
C LEU A 78 -5.42 13.34 -1.18
N LEU A 79 -4.53 12.50 -0.64
CA LEU A 79 -4.70 11.86 0.67
C LEU A 79 -4.12 12.65 1.85
N GLU A 80 -3.49 13.79 1.62
CA GLU A 80 -2.80 14.58 2.65
C GLU A 80 -3.70 14.89 3.86
N ASN A 81 -4.99 15.17 3.60
CA ASN A 81 -5.97 15.49 4.65
C ASN A 81 -6.35 14.28 5.53
N SER A 82 -6.01 13.05 5.15
CA SER A 82 -6.21 11.88 6.02
C SER A 82 -5.34 11.95 7.27
N GLY A 83 -4.17 12.60 7.18
CA GLY A 83 -3.14 12.60 8.21
C GLY A 83 -2.55 11.21 8.48
N ARG A 84 -2.74 10.26 7.53
CA ARG A 84 -2.33 8.85 7.62
C ARG A 84 -1.32 8.44 6.55
N THR A 85 -0.93 9.36 5.67
CA THR A 85 0.04 9.12 4.60
C THR A 85 1.20 10.11 4.71
N PRO A 86 2.38 9.82 4.11
CA PRO A 86 3.45 10.82 4.02
C PRO A 86 2.98 12.04 3.23
N LYS A 87 3.31 13.24 3.70
CA LYS A 87 3.10 14.45 2.92
C LYS A 87 4.08 14.50 1.77
N ALA A 88 3.58 14.55 0.53
CA ALA A 88 4.41 14.74 -0.66
C ALA A 88 4.80 16.22 -0.80
N ILE A 89 6.12 16.50 -0.90
CA ILE A 89 6.68 17.85 -0.87
C ILE A 89 7.08 18.29 -2.27
N TYR A 90 7.81 17.44 -2.99
CA TYR A 90 8.35 17.74 -4.30
C TYR A 90 8.30 16.48 -5.18
N ALA A 91 8.09 16.65 -6.48
CA ALA A 91 8.28 15.59 -7.46
C ALA A 91 8.81 16.12 -8.79
N ASP A 92 9.69 15.36 -9.42
CA ASP A 92 10.22 15.58 -10.76
C ASP A 92 10.09 14.30 -11.59
N GLY A 93 9.19 14.31 -12.55
CA GLY A 93 9.01 13.25 -13.55
C GLY A 93 9.62 13.59 -14.90
N SER A 94 10.35 14.70 -15.01
CA SER A 94 10.90 15.16 -16.30
C SER A 94 12.01 14.28 -16.86
N CYS A 95 12.69 13.55 -15.99
CA CYS A 95 13.86 12.71 -16.31
C CYS A 95 15.00 13.47 -17.04
N LYS A 96 15.09 14.80 -16.88
CA LYS A 96 16.08 15.64 -17.59
C LYS A 96 17.46 15.58 -16.94
N ASN A 97 17.52 15.83 -15.61
CA ASN A 97 18.78 15.91 -14.87
C ASN A 97 19.16 14.57 -14.22
N LEU A 98 18.23 13.67 -14.09
CA LEU A 98 18.39 12.28 -13.66
C LEU A 98 17.48 11.42 -14.54
N PRO A 99 17.92 10.28 -15.11
CA PRO A 99 17.08 9.46 -16.00
C PRO A 99 16.00 8.66 -15.26
N TYR A 100 15.56 9.16 -14.12
CA TYR A 100 14.60 8.53 -13.21
C TYR A 100 13.67 9.59 -12.63
N GLY A 101 12.45 9.17 -12.26
CA GLY A 101 11.54 10.02 -11.49
C GLY A 101 12.03 10.21 -10.06
N VAL A 102 11.83 11.39 -9.51
CA VAL A 102 12.25 11.75 -8.15
C VAL A 102 11.06 12.31 -7.38
N MET A 103 10.93 11.92 -6.10
CA MET A 103 9.97 12.51 -5.17
C MET A 103 10.62 12.73 -3.81
N VAL A 104 10.27 13.85 -3.16
CA VAL A 104 10.59 14.10 -1.76
C VAL A 104 9.30 14.14 -0.96
N MET A 105 9.28 13.41 0.14
CA MET A 105 8.14 13.30 1.03
C MET A 105 8.57 13.27 2.49
N GLU A 106 7.63 13.44 3.39
CA GLU A 106 7.81 13.34 4.84
C GLU A 106 8.33 11.96 5.24
N PHE A 107 9.25 11.92 6.19
CA PHE A 107 9.64 10.67 6.88
C PHE A 107 8.68 10.44 8.03
N LEU A 108 7.96 9.33 7.99
CA LEU A 108 7.07 8.90 9.06
C LEU A 108 7.83 7.91 9.98
N PRO A 109 7.95 8.21 11.29
CA PRO A 109 8.53 7.26 12.24
C PRO A 109 7.53 6.17 12.59
N GLY A 110 8.03 4.98 12.87
CA GLY A 110 7.24 3.83 13.30
C GLY A 110 7.93 2.51 13.00
N HIS A 111 7.32 1.43 13.43
CA HIS A 111 7.69 0.06 13.10
C HIS A 111 6.61 -0.59 12.22
N SER A 112 6.94 -1.69 11.56
CA SER A 112 5.98 -2.46 10.77
C SER A 112 4.87 -3.02 11.67
N LEU A 113 3.64 -3.01 11.18
CA LEU A 113 2.46 -3.49 11.92
C LEU A 113 2.60 -4.97 12.32
N ASP A 114 2.30 -5.26 13.58
CA ASP A 114 2.10 -6.63 14.06
C ASP A 114 0.61 -7.02 14.00
N TYR A 115 0.27 -7.97 13.14
CA TYR A 115 -1.11 -8.47 13.02
C TYR A 115 -1.67 -9.06 14.32
N LYS A 116 -0.83 -9.52 15.24
CA LYS A 116 -1.28 -10.12 16.50
C LYS A 116 -1.77 -9.08 17.49
N THR A 117 -1.08 -7.94 17.54
CA THR A 117 -1.26 -6.94 18.60
C THR A 117 -1.73 -5.58 18.11
N GLU A 118 -1.63 -5.28 16.80
CA GLU A 118 -1.87 -3.93 16.25
C GLU A 118 -2.87 -3.91 15.07
N LEU A 119 -3.57 -5.04 14.83
CA LEU A 119 -4.50 -5.19 13.71
C LEU A 119 -5.52 -4.04 13.63
N PHE A 120 -6.11 -3.64 14.76
CA PHE A 120 -7.15 -2.61 14.80
C PHE A 120 -6.63 -1.18 14.58
N SER A 121 -5.32 -0.94 14.77
CA SER A 121 -4.69 0.33 14.39
C SER A 121 -4.73 0.56 12.88
N ALA A 122 -4.63 -0.52 12.08
CA ALA A 122 -4.81 -0.46 10.64
C ALA A 122 -6.26 -0.12 10.24
N ALA A 123 -7.26 -0.63 10.97
CA ALA A 123 -8.66 -0.32 10.70
C ALA A 123 -8.94 1.18 10.78
N GLY A 124 -8.46 1.86 11.83
CA GLY A 124 -8.55 3.32 11.98
C GLY A 124 -7.79 4.08 10.89
N CYS A 125 -6.58 3.61 10.54
CA CYS A 125 -5.78 4.19 9.48
C CYS A 125 -6.51 4.14 8.13
N LEU A 126 -7.01 2.97 7.74
CA LEU A 126 -7.74 2.76 6.49
C LEU A 126 -9.07 3.53 6.47
N ALA A 127 -9.80 3.56 7.58
CA ALA A 127 -11.03 4.33 7.67
C ALA A 127 -10.80 5.83 7.43
N ASP A 128 -9.71 6.40 7.93
CA ASP A 128 -9.37 7.80 7.70
C ASP A 128 -8.94 8.07 6.25
N ILE A 129 -8.15 7.16 5.66
CA ILE A 129 -7.72 7.26 4.26
C ILE A 129 -8.92 7.15 3.32
N HIS A 130 -9.73 6.12 3.47
CA HIS A 130 -10.87 5.86 2.59
C HIS A 130 -11.98 6.91 2.73
N SER A 131 -12.02 7.65 3.84
CA SER A 131 -12.98 8.74 4.05
C SER A 131 -12.56 10.07 3.42
N VAL A 132 -11.37 10.16 2.82
CA VAL A 132 -10.97 11.37 2.11
C VAL A 132 -11.85 11.56 0.87
N LYS A 133 -12.57 12.65 0.83
CA LYS A 133 -13.41 12.99 -0.34
C LYS A 133 -12.55 13.29 -1.55
N MET A 134 -12.75 12.54 -2.62
CA MET A 134 -12.08 12.78 -3.88
C MET A 134 -12.69 13.98 -4.61
N PRO A 135 -11.86 14.83 -5.28
CA PRO A 135 -12.38 15.85 -6.17
C PRO A 135 -13.08 15.20 -7.39
N GLU A 136 -13.99 15.93 -8.03
CA GLU A 136 -14.70 15.44 -9.24
C GLU A 136 -13.74 15.04 -10.35
N THR A 137 -12.59 15.72 -10.44
CA THR A 137 -11.54 15.40 -11.42
C THR A 137 -10.27 14.99 -10.69
N HIS A 138 -9.78 13.80 -10.99
CA HIS A 138 -8.53 13.26 -10.48
C HIS A 138 -7.86 12.37 -11.51
N SER A 139 -6.57 12.07 -11.31
CA SER A 139 -5.78 11.24 -12.23
C SER A 139 -5.74 9.75 -11.88
N LEU A 140 -6.43 9.32 -10.81
CA LEU A 140 -6.44 7.92 -10.41
C LEU A 140 -7.15 7.06 -11.46
N ILE A 141 -6.58 5.91 -11.76
CA ILE A 141 -7.18 4.91 -12.64
C ILE A 141 -8.36 4.26 -11.90
N GLN A 142 -9.48 4.14 -12.59
CA GLN A 142 -10.69 3.48 -12.09
C GLN A 142 -11.01 2.28 -12.98
N PRO A 143 -10.78 1.04 -12.52
CA PRO A 143 -11.24 -0.15 -13.21
C PRO A 143 -12.78 -0.18 -13.25
N LYS A 144 -13.37 -0.45 -14.43
CA LYS A 144 -14.82 -0.56 -14.55
C LYS A 144 -15.37 -1.78 -13.79
N GLU A 145 -14.63 -2.87 -13.84
CA GLU A 145 -14.97 -4.15 -13.22
C GLU A 145 -13.74 -4.63 -12.40
N PRO A 146 -13.57 -4.15 -11.16
CA PRO A 146 -12.34 -4.36 -10.39
C PRO A 146 -11.96 -5.83 -10.20
N LEU A 147 -12.94 -6.71 -9.91
CA LEU A 147 -12.69 -8.14 -9.73
C LEU A 147 -12.22 -8.80 -11.04
N LYS A 148 -12.83 -8.45 -12.19
CA LYS A 148 -12.37 -8.96 -13.49
C LYS A 148 -10.98 -8.45 -13.83
N ALA A 149 -10.68 -7.19 -13.54
CA ALA A 149 -9.34 -6.63 -13.76
C ALA A 149 -8.26 -7.40 -12.98
N ILE A 150 -8.54 -7.83 -11.74
CA ILE A 150 -7.64 -8.69 -10.97
C ILE A 150 -7.48 -10.06 -11.62
N LEU A 151 -8.56 -10.66 -12.13
CA LEU A 151 -8.49 -11.96 -12.82
C LEU A 151 -7.76 -11.87 -14.16
N GLU A 152 -7.89 -10.78 -14.91
CA GLU A 152 -7.12 -10.51 -16.12
C GLU A 152 -5.62 -10.38 -15.82
N GLU A 153 -5.25 -9.71 -14.72
CA GLU A 153 -3.87 -9.68 -14.22
C GLU A 153 -3.38 -11.11 -13.90
N CYS A 154 -4.22 -11.93 -13.26
CA CYS A 154 -3.93 -13.33 -12.98
C CYS A 154 -3.71 -14.15 -14.27
N GLU A 155 -4.53 -13.96 -15.31
CA GLU A 155 -4.36 -14.63 -16.61
C GLU A 155 -3.05 -14.22 -17.28
N ALA A 156 -2.63 -12.98 -17.17
CA ALA A 156 -1.36 -12.53 -17.72
C ALA A 156 -0.17 -13.16 -16.99
N MET A 157 -0.19 -13.17 -15.65
CA MET A 157 0.88 -13.72 -14.83
C MET A 157 1.01 -15.24 -14.93
N VAL A 158 -0.13 -15.97 -14.96
CA VAL A 158 -0.14 -17.42 -14.92
C VAL A 158 0.53 -18.05 -16.14
N LYS A 159 0.54 -17.38 -17.30
CA LYS A 159 1.17 -17.84 -18.54
C LYS A 159 2.62 -18.23 -18.32
N THR A 160 3.39 -17.40 -17.58
CA THR A 160 4.79 -17.67 -17.28
C THR A 160 4.99 -19.05 -16.61
N TYR A 161 4.11 -19.39 -15.66
CA TYR A 161 4.20 -20.70 -14.99
C TYR A 161 3.68 -21.85 -15.86
N MET A 162 2.59 -21.62 -16.60
CA MET A 162 1.98 -22.65 -17.45
C MET A 162 2.88 -23.06 -18.62
N GLU A 163 3.60 -22.10 -19.21
CA GLU A 163 4.50 -22.33 -20.35
C GLU A 163 5.88 -22.85 -19.93
N SER A 164 6.23 -22.75 -18.64
CA SER A 164 7.53 -23.19 -18.12
C SER A 164 7.61 -24.71 -17.99
N GLU A 165 8.73 -25.30 -18.44
CA GLU A 165 9.08 -26.71 -18.20
C GLU A 165 9.38 -26.98 -16.71
N LEU A 166 9.70 -25.96 -15.92
CA LEU A 166 9.96 -26.07 -14.49
C LEU A 166 8.68 -26.30 -13.68
N GLY A 167 7.50 -25.98 -14.27
CA GLY A 167 6.22 -26.04 -13.58
C GLY A 167 5.76 -27.50 -13.36
N ASP A 168 5.34 -27.83 -12.14
CA ASP A 168 4.72 -29.12 -11.82
C ASP A 168 3.33 -29.23 -12.45
N GLU A 169 3.07 -30.30 -13.19
CA GLU A 169 1.83 -30.50 -13.95
C GLU A 169 0.58 -30.62 -13.07
N GLN A 170 0.69 -31.15 -11.84
CA GLN A 170 -0.44 -31.18 -10.91
C GLN A 170 -0.78 -29.80 -10.40
N LYS A 171 0.24 -28.99 -10.08
CA LYS A 171 0.07 -27.59 -9.64
C LYS A 171 -0.47 -26.73 -10.77
N LYS A 172 0.00 -26.88 -12.00
CA LYS A 172 -0.56 -26.20 -13.19
C LYS A 172 -2.06 -26.45 -13.31
N ARG A 173 -2.48 -27.72 -13.28
CA ARG A 173 -3.92 -28.07 -13.33
C ARG A 173 -4.70 -27.47 -12.17
N ARG A 174 -4.14 -27.48 -10.95
CA ARG A 174 -4.81 -26.93 -9.78
C ARG A 174 -4.98 -25.41 -9.90
N ILE A 175 -3.93 -24.68 -10.27
CA ILE A 175 -3.97 -23.23 -10.46
C ILE A 175 -4.97 -22.86 -11.55
N ARG A 176 -4.95 -23.54 -12.70
CA ARG A 176 -5.92 -23.31 -13.77
C ARG A 176 -7.37 -23.52 -13.29
N SER A 177 -7.61 -24.63 -12.60
CA SER A 177 -8.95 -24.91 -12.03
C SER A 177 -9.43 -23.83 -11.07
N LEU A 178 -8.53 -23.29 -10.22
CA LEU A 178 -8.88 -22.20 -9.30
C LEU A 178 -9.19 -20.90 -10.04
N LEU A 179 -8.43 -20.59 -11.09
CA LEU A 179 -8.66 -19.40 -11.91
C LEU A 179 -9.98 -19.48 -12.68
N ASP A 180 -10.30 -20.67 -13.25
CA ASP A 180 -11.59 -20.91 -13.91
C ASP A 180 -12.78 -20.81 -12.92
N GLN A 181 -12.60 -21.25 -11.68
CA GLN A 181 -13.60 -21.08 -10.63
C GLN A 181 -13.76 -19.60 -10.23
N GLY A 182 -12.63 -18.86 -10.15
CA GLY A 182 -12.64 -17.42 -9.90
C GLY A 182 -13.43 -16.67 -10.97
N TRP A 183 -13.20 -16.96 -12.25
CA TRP A 183 -13.97 -16.37 -13.36
C TRP A 183 -15.47 -16.67 -13.25
N LYS A 184 -15.85 -17.92 -13.07
CA LYS A 184 -17.26 -18.32 -12.91
C LYS A 184 -17.92 -17.61 -11.73
N ALA A 185 -17.21 -17.48 -10.60
CA ALA A 185 -17.74 -16.79 -9.44
C ALA A 185 -17.95 -15.29 -9.70
N VAL A 186 -16.97 -14.62 -10.32
CA VAL A 186 -17.03 -13.18 -10.59
C VAL A 186 -18.05 -12.83 -11.68
N GLU A 187 -18.17 -13.66 -12.73
CA GLU A 187 -19.18 -13.45 -13.79
C GLU A 187 -20.62 -13.53 -13.28
N SER A 188 -20.87 -14.27 -12.21
CA SER A 188 -22.19 -14.41 -11.60
C SER A 188 -22.52 -13.34 -10.55
N LEU A 189 -21.56 -12.45 -10.23
CA LEU A 189 -21.74 -11.43 -9.21
C LEU A 189 -22.27 -10.12 -9.81
N GLU A 190 -23.41 -9.68 -9.30
CA GLU A 190 -23.83 -8.29 -9.42
C GLU A 190 -23.31 -7.55 -8.16
N THR A 191 -22.31 -6.70 -8.36
CA THR A 191 -21.76 -5.89 -7.26
C THR A 191 -22.18 -4.44 -7.46
N ASP A 192 -23.03 -3.96 -6.56
CA ASP A 192 -23.23 -2.51 -6.42
C ASP A 192 -22.19 -1.96 -5.45
N ILE A 193 -21.44 -0.97 -5.91
CA ILE A 193 -20.40 -0.30 -5.11
C ILE A 193 -20.91 1.10 -4.79
N PRO A 194 -21.49 1.30 -3.58
CA PRO A 194 -22.14 2.57 -3.23
C PRO A 194 -21.15 3.72 -3.01
N TYR A 195 -19.87 3.40 -2.81
CA TYR A 195 -18.84 4.39 -2.54
C TYR A 195 -17.49 4.00 -3.15
N HIS A 196 -16.82 4.97 -3.74
CA HIS A 196 -15.46 4.84 -4.26
C HIS A 196 -14.51 5.81 -3.55
N CYS A 197 -13.30 5.38 -3.33
CA CYS A 197 -12.23 6.17 -2.71
C CYS A 197 -10.88 5.88 -3.36
N CYS A 198 -9.84 6.59 -2.93
CA CYS A 198 -8.48 6.20 -3.25
C CYS A 198 -8.09 4.98 -2.40
N ILE A 199 -7.78 3.88 -3.06
CA ILE A 199 -7.30 2.63 -2.46
C ILE A 199 -5.83 2.39 -2.80
N ASN A 200 -5.10 1.66 -1.93
CA ASN A 200 -3.67 1.40 -2.10
C ASN A 200 -3.37 0.18 -2.98
N THR A 201 -4.18 -0.88 -2.86
CA THR A 201 -4.13 -2.17 -3.58
C THR A 201 -2.97 -3.12 -3.22
N GLU A 202 -1.98 -2.71 -2.43
CA GLU A 202 -0.82 -3.53 -2.05
C GLU A 202 -0.56 -3.51 -0.54
N LEU A 203 -1.62 -3.58 0.24
CA LEU A 203 -1.56 -3.56 1.70
C LEU A 203 -0.88 -4.81 2.27
N ASN A 204 0.11 -4.59 3.11
CA ASN A 204 0.75 -5.64 3.92
C ASN A 204 1.33 -5.04 5.20
N SER A 205 1.75 -5.86 6.15
CA SER A 205 2.26 -5.40 7.45
C SER A 205 3.41 -4.40 7.35
N THR A 206 4.29 -4.52 6.35
CA THR A 206 5.46 -3.64 6.20
C THR A 206 5.14 -2.29 5.59
N ASN A 207 3.96 -2.14 4.97
CA ASN A 207 3.47 -0.88 4.42
C ASN A 207 2.72 -0.04 5.47
N PHE A 208 2.38 -0.63 6.62
CA PHE A 208 1.91 0.13 7.77
C PHE A 208 3.06 0.46 8.72
N LEU A 209 3.14 1.72 9.13
CA LEU A 209 4.06 2.20 10.16
C LEU A 209 3.24 2.56 11.41
N VAL A 210 3.42 1.76 12.47
CA VAL A 210 2.76 1.99 13.75
C VAL A 210 3.68 2.79 14.66
N ASN A 211 3.15 3.89 15.21
CA ASN A 211 3.89 4.76 16.11
C ASN A 211 3.49 4.45 17.56
N ASP A 212 4.46 4.34 18.47
CA ASP A 212 4.23 4.12 19.91
C ASP A 212 3.60 5.31 20.64
N ARG A 213 3.25 6.36 19.92
CA ARG A 213 2.48 7.50 20.44
C ARG A 213 1.02 7.30 20.08
N ASN A 214 0.14 7.54 21.07
CA ASN A 214 -1.30 7.57 20.80
C ASN A 214 -1.68 8.71 19.82
N VAL A 215 -2.93 8.71 19.39
CA VAL A 215 -3.49 9.73 18.47
C VAL A 215 -3.25 11.17 18.97
N ASP A 216 -3.16 11.36 20.30
CA ASP A 216 -2.88 12.65 20.95
C ASP A 216 -1.38 12.99 21.07
N GLY A 217 -0.48 12.16 20.51
CA GLY A 217 0.97 12.38 20.53
C GLY A 217 1.68 12.04 21.86
N ARG A 218 0.99 11.46 22.83
CA ARG A 218 1.55 11.01 24.11
C ARG A 218 2.14 9.61 23.95
N ARG A 219 3.28 9.33 24.62
CA ARG A 219 3.82 7.96 24.70
C ARG A 219 2.84 7.05 25.42
N ILE A 220 2.58 5.88 24.86
CA ILE A 220 1.81 4.84 25.51
C ILE A 220 2.72 4.20 26.56
N ASN A 221 2.34 4.29 27.85
CA ASN A 221 3.04 3.60 28.92
C ASN A 221 2.71 2.10 28.82
N GLU A 222 3.71 1.28 28.55
CA GLU A 222 3.58 -0.19 28.47
C GLU A 222 3.11 -0.83 29.80
N ASN A 223 3.14 -0.09 30.91
CA ASN A 223 2.73 -0.57 32.24
C ASN A 223 1.22 -0.44 32.53
N SER A 224 0.40 0.08 31.63
CA SER A 224 -1.06 0.05 31.75
C SER A 224 -1.64 -1.21 31.11
N VAL A 225 -1.19 -2.39 31.58
CA VAL A 225 -1.88 -3.66 31.30
C VAL A 225 -3.16 -3.63 32.12
N GLY A 226 -4.25 -3.21 31.50
CA GLY A 226 -5.59 -3.28 32.08
C GLY A 226 -5.94 -4.73 32.39
N GLU A 227 -6.53 -4.93 33.56
CA GLU A 227 -7.04 -6.20 34.04
C GLU A 227 -7.89 -6.89 32.97
N LYS A 228 -7.63 -8.19 32.81
CA LYS A 228 -8.40 -9.10 31.95
C LYS A 228 -9.84 -9.20 32.46
N THR A 229 -10.72 -8.39 31.97
CA THR A 229 -12.14 -8.66 31.91
C THR A 229 -12.46 -8.97 30.45
N GLY A 230 -13.18 -10.07 30.21
CA GLY A 230 -13.41 -10.68 28.90
C GLY A 230 -14.26 -9.87 27.92
N ASP A 231 -13.94 -8.60 27.72
CA ASP A 231 -14.52 -7.71 26.73
C ASP A 231 -13.39 -7.00 25.98
N CYS A 232 -13.49 -6.99 24.67
CA CYS A 232 -12.74 -6.25 23.67
C CYS A 232 -11.54 -5.48 24.24
N ILE A 233 -10.34 -6.00 23.98
CA ILE A 233 -9.09 -5.27 24.24
C ILE A 233 -9.25 -3.92 23.54
N LYS A 234 -9.49 -2.86 24.31
CA LYS A 234 -9.27 -1.50 23.83
C LYS A 234 -7.76 -1.38 23.62
N ASP A 235 -7.32 -1.68 22.40
CA ASP A 235 -6.00 -1.25 21.95
C ASP A 235 -5.92 0.23 22.28
N ASN A 236 -4.99 0.63 23.15
CA ASN A 236 -4.62 2.03 23.29
C ASN A 236 -4.22 2.47 21.89
N GLU A 237 -5.09 3.24 21.21
CA GLU A 237 -5.05 3.47 19.78
C GLU A 237 -3.71 4.05 19.36
N LYS A 238 -2.80 3.14 19.01
CA LYS A 238 -1.54 3.51 18.38
C LYS A 238 -1.85 4.14 17.03
N LYS A 239 -1.16 5.21 16.69
CA LYS A 239 -1.35 5.85 15.40
C LYS A 239 -0.63 5.07 14.32
N ALA A 240 -1.39 4.50 13.38
CA ALA A 240 -0.85 3.86 12.20
C ALA A 240 -0.87 4.82 11.00
N TYR A 241 0.13 4.67 10.13
CA TYR A 241 0.26 5.35 8.85
C TYR A 241 0.43 4.32 7.75
N LEU A 242 0.02 4.65 6.53
CA LEU A 242 0.20 3.80 5.35
C LEU A 242 1.19 4.46 4.39
N VAL A 243 2.23 3.71 4.03
CA VAL A 243 3.26 4.10 3.06
C VAL A 243 3.19 3.22 1.83
N ASP A 244 4.02 3.51 0.84
CA ASP A 244 4.13 2.78 -0.43
C ASP A 244 2.87 2.85 -1.29
N TRP A 245 2.74 4.00 -1.97
CA TRP A 245 1.60 4.34 -2.82
C TRP A 245 1.93 4.19 -4.31
N GLU A 246 2.58 3.08 -4.68
CA GLU A 246 3.02 2.85 -6.06
C GLU A 246 1.86 2.51 -7.01
N LYS A 247 0.77 1.93 -6.47
CA LYS A 247 -0.34 1.36 -7.27
C LYS A 247 -1.72 1.81 -6.79
N PRO A 248 -1.94 3.11 -6.49
CA PRO A 248 -3.25 3.56 -6.03
C PRO A 248 -4.27 3.51 -7.17
N LEU A 249 -5.51 3.18 -6.82
CA LEU A 249 -6.66 3.19 -7.72
C LEU A 249 -7.79 4.02 -7.11
N TYR A 250 -8.74 4.42 -7.94
CA TYR A 250 -10.04 4.88 -7.47
C TYR A 250 -11.01 3.70 -7.53
N GLY A 251 -11.40 3.19 -6.36
CA GLY A 251 -12.11 1.92 -6.28
C GLY A 251 -12.89 1.69 -4.99
N ASP A 252 -13.37 0.47 -4.84
CA ASP A 252 -14.10 -0.01 -3.66
C ASP A 252 -13.14 -0.20 -2.47
N PRO A 253 -13.37 0.42 -1.30
CA PRO A 253 -12.59 0.16 -0.11
C PRO A 253 -12.53 -1.32 0.28
N ALA A 254 -13.54 -2.13 -0.09
CA ALA A 254 -13.55 -3.56 0.15
C ALA A 254 -12.37 -4.30 -0.52
N GLN A 255 -11.82 -3.77 -1.63
CA GLN A 255 -10.64 -4.34 -2.28
C GLN A 255 -9.40 -4.24 -1.38
N ASP A 256 -9.16 -3.09 -0.76
CA ASP A 256 -8.06 -2.93 0.19
C ASP A 256 -8.25 -3.80 1.44
N LEU A 257 -9.46 -3.82 1.99
CA LEU A 257 -9.78 -4.65 3.16
C LEU A 257 -9.58 -6.14 2.85
N GLY A 258 -10.08 -6.62 1.72
CA GLY A 258 -9.91 -8.01 1.28
C GLY A 258 -8.45 -8.37 1.03
N HIS A 259 -7.66 -7.44 0.46
CA HIS A 259 -6.23 -7.64 0.27
C HIS A 259 -5.49 -7.73 1.62
N PHE A 260 -5.77 -6.81 2.54
CA PHE A 260 -5.10 -6.74 3.84
C PHE A 260 -5.37 -7.96 4.72
N LEU A 261 -6.60 -8.51 4.65
CA LEU A 261 -7.06 -9.63 5.47
C LEU A 261 -6.79 -11.00 4.85
N ALA A 262 -6.39 -11.05 3.57
CA ALA A 262 -6.16 -12.30 2.88
C ALA A 262 -5.00 -13.10 3.50
N PRO A 263 -5.16 -14.43 3.70
CA PRO A 263 -4.11 -15.30 4.24
C PRO A 263 -2.78 -15.21 3.49
N THR A 264 -2.80 -15.03 2.16
CA THR A 264 -1.58 -14.85 1.36
C THR A 264 -0.85 -13.56 1.69
N THR A 265 -1.55 -12.54 2.16
CA THR A 265 -0.99 -11.25 2.57
C THR A 265 -0.48 -11.30 4.00
N THR A 266 -1.30 -11.80 4.93
CA THR A 266 -0.94 -11.84 6.36
C THR A 266 0.21 -12.81 6.62
N PHE A 267 0.27 -13.94 5.89
CA PHE A 267 1.32 -14.94 6.00
C PHE A 267 2.61 -14.55 5.26
N TRP A 268 2.56 -13.63 4.30
CA TRP A 268 3.71 -13.25 3.46
C TRP A 268 4.93 -12.76 4.26
N LYS A 269 4.70 -11.95 5.28
CA LYS A 269 5.76 -11.33 6.10
C LYS A 269 5.70 -11.75 7.57
N THR A 270 4.64 -12.48 7.95
CA THR A 270 4.38 -12.90 9.34
C THR A 270 3.84 -14.32 9.34
N ASP A 271 3.85 -15.00 10.49
CA ASP A 271 3.25 -16.33 10.65
C ASP A 271 1.80 -16.23 11.15
N VAL A 272 1.01 -15.29 10.60
CA VAL A 272 -0.35 -15.03 11.05
C VAL A 272 -1.34 -15.39 9.95
N ILE A 273 -2.34 -16.20 10.29
CA ILE A 273 -3.58 -16.38 9.52
C ILE A 273 -4.71 -15.95 10.44
N LEU A 274 -5.48 -14.98 9.99
CA LEU A 274 -6.64 -14.48 10.74
C LEU A 274 -7.78 -15.49 10.64
N ASP A 275 -8.40 -15.81 11.78
CA ASP A 275 -9.65 -16.54 11.81
C ASP A 275 -10.84 -15.61 11.47
N GLN A 276 -12.01 -16.24 11.29
CA GLN A 276 -13.25 -15.54 10.91
C GLN A 276 -13.63 -14.47 11.95
N ASP A 277 -13.52 -14.77 13.23
CA ASP A 277 -13.92 -13.85 14.31
C ASP A 277 -13.04 -12.60 14.32
N ARG A 278 -11.74 -12.75 14.06
CA ARG A 278 -10.82 -11.62 13.95
C ARG A 278 -11.04 -10.77 12.70
N ILE A 279 -11.39 -11.42 11.58
CA ILE A 279 -11.75 -10.70 10.33
C ILE A 279 -13.02 -9.89 10.59
N ASP A 280 -14.05 -10.49 11.17
CA ASP A 280 -15.31 -9.81 11.49
C ASP A 280 -15.10 -8.65 12.46
N ALA A 281 -14.33 -8.85 13.53
CA ALA A 281 -14.01 -7.81 14.50
C ALA A 281 -13.24 -6.64 13.85
N PHE A 282 -12.32 -6.94 12.93
CA PHE A 282 -11.61 -5.90 12.17
C PHE A 282 -12.57 -5.09 11.30
N LEU A 283 -13.46 -5.75 10.56
CA LEU A 283 -14.43 -5.09 9.69
C LEU A 283 -15.45 -4.26 10.50
N ASP A 284 -15.89 -4.75 11.65
CA ASP A 284 -16.74 -3.98 12.56
C ASP A 284 -16.04 -2.73 13.09
N THR A 285 -14.80 -2.89 13.53
CA THR A 285 -13.97 -1.75 13.97
C THR A 285 -13.77 -0.73 12.83
N TYR A 286 -13.47 -1.20 11.61
CA TYR A 286 -13.33 -0.31 10.46
C TYR A 286 -14.61 0.48 10.18
N ILE A 287 -15.78 -0.18 10.15
CA ILE A 287 -17.09 0.46 9.94
C ILE A 287 -17.38 1.46 11.06
N GLU A 288 -17.11 1.11 12.33
CA GLU A 288 -17.23 2.02 13.46
C GLU A 288 -16.34 3.27 13.27
N LYS A 289 -15.08 3.09 12.85
CA LYS A 289 -14.13 4.17 12.59
C LYS A 289 -14.50 5.02 11.37
N VAL A 290 -15.17 4.45 10.36
CA VAL A 290 -15.75 5.24 9.26
C VAL A 290 -16.81 6.21 9.80
N ASN A 291 -17.58 5.81 10.80
CA ASN A 291 -18.53 6.67 11.52
C ASN A 291 -19.45 7.47 10.58
N GLY A 292 -20.03 6.82 9.57
CA GLY A 292 -20.97 7.42 8.64
C GLY A 292 -20.37 8.45 7.66
N ARG A 293 -19.04 8.56 7.56
CA ARG A 293 -18.39 9.46 6.58
C ARG A 293 -18.66 9.07 5.13
N PHE A 294 -18.99 7.80 4.88
CA PHE A 294 -19.44 7.31 3.58
C PHE A 294 -20.33 6.06 3.76
N ASP A 295 -21.00 5.63 2.68
CA ASP A 295 -21.90 4.48 2.68
C ASP A 295 -21.11 3.16 2.71
N THR A 296 -21.28 2.39 3.78
CA THR A 296 -20.65 1.07 4.00
C THR A 296 -21.59 -0.10 3.74
N THR A 297 -22.73 0.12 3.09
CA THR A 297 -23.69 -0.95 2.77
C THR A 297 -23.02 -2.05 1.94
N GLY A 298 -23.17 -3.31 2.36
CA GLY A 298 -22.60 -4.49 1.70
C GLY A 298 -21.06 -4.58 1.71
N LEU A 299 -20.38 -3.76 2.52
CA LEU A 299 -18.91 -3.71 2.56
C LEU A 299 -18.30 -5.03 3.04
N LYS A 300 -18.86 -5.65 4.08
CA LYS A 300 -18.37 -6.93 4.60
C LYS A 300 -18.47 -8.02 3.54
N GLU A 301 -19.63 -8.15 2.91
CA GLU A 301 -19.92 -9.13 1.87
C GLU A 301 -18.93 -8.97 0.71
N ARG A 302 -18.72 -7.74 0.24
CA ARG A 302 -17.74 -7.47 -0.83
C ARG A 302 -16.31 -7.78 -0.39
N THR A 303 -15.94 -7.47 0.85
CA THR A 303 -14.61 -7.81 1.38
C THR A 303 -14.37 -9.32 1.37
N TYR A 304 -15.37 -10.12 1.76
CA TYR A 304 -15.29 -11.58 1.69
C TYR A 304 -15.16 -12.13 0.26
N ILE A 305 -15.63 -11.40 -0.74
CA ILE A 305 -15.40 -11.74 -2.15
C ILE A 305 -13.96 -11.43 -2.56
N TYR A 306 -13.40 -10.30 -2.12
CA TYR A 306 -12.02 -9.91 -2.45
C TYR A 306 -10.97 -10.81 -1.79
N ILE A 307 -11.19 -11.34 -0.60
CA ILE A 307 -10.22 -12.22 0.09
C ILE A 307 -9.77 -13.40 -0.79
N PRO A 308 -10.64 -14.29 -1.29
CA PRO A 308 -10.23 -15.42 -2.12
C PRO A 308 -9.65 -15.00 -3.48
N VAL A 309 -10.12 -13.90 -4.07
CA VAL A 309 -9.55 -13.37 -5.32
C VAL A 309 -8.13 -12.87 -5.09
N THR A 310 -7.86 -12.21 -3.98
CA THR A 310 -6.50 -11.81 -3.57
C THR A 310 -5.60 -13.03 -3.30
N CYS A 311 -6.13 -14.06 -2.64
CA CYS A 311 -5.38 -15.31 -2.44
C CYS A 311 -4.97 -15.95 -3.77
N LEU A 312 -5.89 -15.99 -4.74
CA LEU A 312 -5.62 -16.51 -6.06
C LEU A 312 -4.53 -15.70 -6.78
N ARG A 313 -4.63 -14.36 -6.75
CA ARG A 313 -3.61 -13.45 -7.29
C ARG A 313 -2.24 -13.72 -6.67
N GLY A 314 -2.18 -13.82 -5.34
CA GLY A 314 -0.93 -14.10 -4.60
C GLY A 314 -0.29 -15.44 -4.97
N ILE A 315 -1.09 -16.51 -5.09
CA ILE A 315 -0.61 -17.83 -5.50
C ILE A 315 -0.05 -17.78 -6.92
N ILE A 316 -0.74 -17.12 -7.85
CA ILE A 316 -0.32 -17.00 -9.25
C ILE A 316 0.94 -16.15 -9.37
N TRP A 317 1.02 -15.04 -8.63
CA TRP A 317 2.22 -14.22 -8.57
C TRP A 317 3.43 -15.02 -8.05
N CYS A 318 3.27 -15.80 -6.98
CA CYS A 318 4.32 -16.68 -6.46
C CYS A 318 4.77 -17.72 -7.50
N ALA A 319 3.83 -18.30 -8.24
CA ALA A 319 4.15 -19.29 -9.28
C ALA A 319 4.94 -18.64 -10.43
N MET A 320 4.55 -17.45 -10.88
CA MET A 320 5.27 -16.66 -11.89
C MET A 320 6.68 -16.29 -11.39
N ALA A 321 6.77 -15.68 -10.23
CA ALA A 321 8.03 -15.21 -9.65
C ALA A 321 9.01 -16.36 -9.41
N TRP A 322 8.51 -17.53 -8.97
CA TRP A 322 9.34 -18.71 -8.81
C TRP A 322 10.04 -19.12 -10.11
N VAL A 323 9.33 -19.11 -11.25
CA VAL A 323 9.93 -19.40 -12.55
C VAL A 323 10.98 -18.35 -12.91
N GLN A 324 10.67 -17.06 -12.73
CA GLN A 324 11.59 -15.97 -13.07
C GLN A 324 12.87 -15.99 -12.23
N TYR A 325 12.81 -16.43 -10.97
CA TYR A 325 13.99 -16.52 -10.10
C TYR A 325 14.86 -17.76 -10.37
N GLN A 326 14.38 -18.74 -11.16
CA GLN A 326 15.18 -19.89 -11.59
C GLN A 326 15.97 -19.64 -12.88
N GLN A 327 15.64 -18.56 -13.59
CA GLN A 327 16.34 -18.10 -14.80
C GLN A 327 17.44 -17.09 -14.48
#